data_cd0aa2629704014c6d0cf9d0aa5fff37
#
_entry.id   cd0aa2629704014c6d0cf9d0aa5fff37
#
_cell.length_a   1.000
_cell.length_b   1.000
_cell.length_c   1.000
_cell.angle_alpha   90.00
_cell.angle_beta   90.00
_cell.angle_gamma   90.00
#
_symmetry.space_group_name_H-M   'P 1'
#
loop_
_entity.id
_entity.type
_entity.pdbx_description
1 polymer ?
#
loop_
_entity_poly.entity_id
_entity_poly.type
_entity_poly.pdbx_seq_one_letter_code
_entity_poly.pdbx_strand_id
1 'polypeptide(L)'
;MKKLFIVAAIALLGGMVTACSSDDEEYKGNEVAYIPNPNCEEQYTTSEENGLSITHDESGRVRYIVVFRPDQDGVEKLLNAPTSFDDIRYLFPLSEGNEIKIEDEGDTKEKYIQYYKGIPVMSGSIIKYFVTIQGKRISEAEFHFFDVKDLDPNPDLSKDDALQVFANYLKVPRQTDWTCYLFVNEYSKRSDSQIIRDQRLIYTVYGRLPNFGYDKVYEVEPLYEAEIDAHTGEILRLTASYIM
;
A
#
# COMPACT_ATOMS: atom_id res chain seq x y z
N MET A 1 -1.64 -28.88 45.66
CA MET A 1 -1.80 -29.29 44.25
C MET A 1 -1.44 -28.10 43.38
N LYS A 2 -0.24 -28.10 42.80
CA LYS A 2 0.27 -27.03 41.94
C LYS A 2 -0.10 -27.38 40.49
N LYS A 3 -0.90 -26.54 39.85
CA LYS A 3 -1.21 -26.67 38.42
C LYS A 3 -0.07 -26.02 37.60
N LEU A 4 0.61 -26.87 36.86
CA LEU A 4 1.65 -26.50 35.91
C LEU A 4 0.97 -26.02 34.60
N PHE A 5 1.14 -24.77 34.25
CA PHE A 5 0.75 -24.27 32.92
C PHE A 5 1.92 -24.49 31.95
N ILE A 6 1.72 -25.38 30.99
CA ILE A 6 2.63 -25.58 29.88
C ILE A 6 2.25 -24.55 28.80
N VAL A 7 3.13 -23.56 28.58
CA VAL A 7 3.07 -22.66 27.44
C VAL A 7 3.75 -23.36 26.29
N ALA A 8 2.99 -23.79 25.29
CA ALA A 8 3.52 -24.32 24.04
C ALA A 8 3.97 -23.16 23.15
N ALA A 9 5.26 -22.96 23.04
CA ALA A 9 5.86 -22.07 22.04
C ALA A 9 5.81 -22.78 20.69
N ILE A 10 4.99 -22.29 19.77
CA ILE A 10 5.02 -22.72 18.38
C ILE A 10 6.14 -21.94 17.68
N ALA A 11 7.26 -22.61 17.51
CA ALA A 11 8.35 -22.12 16.65
C ALA A 11 7.93 -22.34 15.20
N LEU A 12 7.60 -21.25 14.49
CA LEU A 12 7.47 -21.24 13.05
C LEU A 12 8.89 -21.32 12.46
N LEU A 13 9.27 -22.54 12.08
CA LEU A 13 10.43 -22.80 11.24
C LEU A 13 10.17 -22.21 9.85
N GLY A 14 10.78 -21.05 9.59
CA GLY A 14 10.94 -20.55 8.24
C GLY A 14 11.77 -21.52 7.44
N GLY A 15 11.13 -22.26 6.53
CA GLY A 15 11.80 -23.16 5.60
C GLY A 15 12.68 -22.34 4.64
N MET A 16 14.01 -22.37 4.86
CA MET A 16 14.96 -22.05 3.81
C MET A 16 14.83 -23.15 2.75
N VAL A 17 14.27 -22.80 1.60
CA VAL A 17 14.36 -23.65 0.42
C VAL A 17 15.79 -23.54 -0.09
N THR A 18 16.64 -24.49 0.32
CA THR A 18 17.92 -24.70 -0.33
C THR A 18 17.63 -25.33 -1.68
N ALA A 19 17.76 -24.55 -2.75
CA ALA A 19 17.77 -25.07 -4.10
C ALA A 19 18.98 -25.99 -4.25
N CYS A 20 18.73 -27.26 -4.57
CA CYS A 20 19.78 -28.21 -4.97
C CYS A 20 20.42 -27.72 -6.27
N SER A 21 21.71 -27.45 -6.24
CA SER A 21 22.52 -27.19 -7.41
C SER A 21 22.71 -28.51 -8.18
N SER A 22 22.16 -28.59 -9.38
CA SER A 22 22.67 -29.45 -10.44
C SER A 22 23.67 -28.63 -11.27
N ASP A 23 24.83 -29.22 -11.55
CA ASP A 23 25.91 -28.64 -12.34
C ASP A 23 25.43 -28.31 -13.75
N ASP A 24 25.01 -27.08 -13.96
CA ASP A 24 24.86 -26.46 -15.26
C ASP A 24 25.37 -25.02 -15.15
N GLU A 25 26.20 -24.64 -16.08
CA GLU A 25 26.99 -23.43 -16.22
C GLU A 25 26.40 -22.22 -15.49
N GLU A 26 27.13 -21.76 -14.48
CA GLU A 26 26.85 -20.63 -13.61
C GLU A 26 26.55 -19.37 -14.46
N TYR A 27 25.26 -19.13 -14.72
CA TYR A 27 24.83 -17.85 -15.29
C TYR A 27 25.07 -16.76 -14.23
N LYS A 28 26.23 -16.10 -14.35
CA LYS A 28 26.54 -14.88 -13.56
C LYS A 28 25.67 -13.73 -14.04
N GLY A 29 24.36 -13.84 -13.88
CA GLY A 29 23.45 -12.71 -13.95
C GLY A 29 23.86 -11.73 -12.85
N ASN A 30 23.93 -10.43 -13.18
CA ASN A 30 24.15 -9.40 -12.19
C ASN A 30 23.04 -9.53 -11.14
N GLU A 31 23.38 -9.87 -9.91
CA GLU A 31 22.42 -9.91 -8.81
C GLU A 31 21.91 -8.49 -8.58
N VAL A 32 20.59 -8.28 -8.75
CA VAL A 32 19.96 -7.04 -8.35
C VAL A 32 19.81 -7.04 -6.84
N ALA A 33 20.43 -6.05 -6.19
CA ALA A 33 20.23 -5.86 -4.77
C ALA A 33 18.83 -5.29 -4.54
N TYR A 34 17.90 -6.11 -4.02
CA TYR A 34 16.57 -5.67 -3.68
C TYR A 34 16.60 -4.73 -2.48
N ILE A 35 15.80 -3.66 -2.57
CA ILE A 35 15.57 -2.72 -1.47
C ILE A 35 14.16 -3.02 -0.94
N PRO A 36 14.02 -3.61 0.27
CA PRO A 36 12.73 -3.99 0.81
C PRO A 36 11.85 -2.78 1.12
N ASN A 37 10.55 -3.03 1.29
CA ASN A 37 9.62 -2.00 1.74
C ASN A 37 10.09 -1.45 3.11
N PRO A 38 10.33 -0.14 3.24
CA PRO A 38 10.81 0.47 4.48
C PRO A 38 9.74 0.56 5.57
N ASN A 39 8.46 0.31 5.24
CA ASN A 39 7.36 0.46 6.18
C ASN A 39 7.42 -0.60 7.29
N CYS A 40 7.25 -0.14 8.54
CA CYS A 40 7.14 -1.02 9.70
C CYS A 40 5.72 -1.57 9.83
N GLU A 41 5.60 -2.72 10.52
CA GLU A 41 4.30 -3.25 10.93
C GLU A 41 3.66 -2.35 11.97
N GLU A 42 2.35 -2.14 11.86
CA GLU A 42 1.55 -1.31 12.75
C GLU A 42 0.57 -2.18 13.55
N GLN A 43 0.26 -1.72 14.77
CA GLN A 43 -0.81 -2.29 15.58
C GLN A 43 -2.11 -1.50 15.36
N TYR A 44 -3.24 -2.18 15.57
CA TYR A 44 -4.56 -1.60 15.38
C TYR A 44 -5.37 -1.69 16.65
N THR A 45 -6.19 -0.67 16.90
CA THR A 45 -7.15 -0.63 18.02
C THR A 45 -8.54 -0.36 17.49
N THR A 46 -9.56 -0.97 18.11
CA THR A 46 -10.96 -0.79 17.73
C THR A 46 -11.73 -0.11 18.86
N SER A 47 -12.55 0.88 18.50
CA SER A 47 -13.46 1.59 19.40
C SER A 47 -14.87 1.62 18.83
N GLU A 48 -15.87 1.87 19.69
CA GLU A 48 -17.26 2.09 19.29
C GLU A 48 -17.59 3.57 19.45
N GLU A 49 -18.05 4.21 18.35
CA GLU A 49 -18.46 5.60 18.36
C GLU A 49 -19.64 5.81 17.42
N ASN A 50 -20.70 6.49 17.91
CA ASN A 50 -21.91 6.81 17.13
C ASN A 50 -22.54 5.59 16.42
N GLY A 51 -22.44 4.40 17.01
CA GLY A 51 -22.96 3.16 16.41
C GLY A 51 -22.06 2.54 15.33
N LEU A 52 -20.85 3.10 15.13
CA LEU A 52 -19.83 2.57 14.24
C LEU A 52 -18.76 1.84 15.07
N SER A 53 -18.31 0.70 14.59
CA SER A 53 -17.09 0.06 15.08
C SER A 53 -15.93 0.58 14.23
N ILE A 54 -15.01 1.33 14.86
CA ILE A 54 -13.96 2.07 14.16
C ILE A 54 -12.60 1.50 14.55
N THR A 55 -11.83 1.08 13.56
CA THR A 55 -10.47 0.59 13.75
C THR A 55 -9.47 1.68 13.37
N HIS A 56 -8.55 1.97 14.30
CA HIS A 56 -7.50 2.96 14.14
C HIS A 56 -6.13 2.29 14.10
N ASP A 57 -5.20 2.87 13.35
CA ASP A 57 -3.78 2.54 13.44
C ASP A 57 -3.13 3.17 14.69
N GLU A 58 -1.85 2.87 14.95
CA GLU A 58 -1.10 3.39 16.10
C GLU A 58 -0.99 4.93 16.13
N SER A 59 -1.20 5.61 15.01
CA SER A 59 -1.23 7.08 14.94
C SER A 59 -2.63 7.67 15.11
N GLY A 60 -3.64 6.83 15.37
CA GLY A 60 -5.04 7.24 15.53
C GLY A 60 -5.77 7.50 14.22
N ARG A 61 -5.21 7.12 13.06
CA ARG A 61 -5.91 7.23 11.79
C ARG A 61 -6.92 6.11 11.64
N VAL A 62 -8.10 6.43 11.15
CA VAL A 62 -9.12 5.44 10.85
C VAL A 62 -8.66 4.59 9.64
N ARG A 63 -8.72 3.28 9.80
CA ARG A 63 -8.35 2.30 8.78
C ARG A 63 -9.54 1.49 8.32
N TYR A 64 -10.50 1.28 9.20
CA TYR A 64 -11.66 0.48 8.89
C TYR A 64 -12.85 0.91 9.74
N ILE A 65 -14.03 0.92 9.15
CA ILE A 65 -15.29 1.05 9.87
C ILE A 65 -16.21 -0.12 9.53
N VAL A 66 -16.92 -0.62 10.53
CA VAL A 66 -18.01 -1.58 10.37
C VAL A 66 -19.27 -0.96 10.95
N VAL A 67 -20.28 -0.85 10.12
CA VAL A 67 -21.59 -0.34 10.52
C VAL A 67 -22.55 -1.50 10.75
N PHE A 68 -22.47 -2.52 9.89
CA PHE A 68 -23.39 -3.64 9.87
C PHE A 68 -22.68 -4.95 9.50
N ARG A 69 -22.93 -6.01 10.31
CA ARG A 69 -22.60 -7.38 9.94
C ARG A 69 -23.89 -8.20 9.94
N PRO A 70 -24.24 -8.84 8.81
CA PRO A 70 -25.53 -9.56 8.67
C PRO A 70 -25.79 -10.63 9.71
N ASP A 71 -24.75 -11.19 10.30
CA ASP A 71 -24.75 -12.27 11.29
C ASP A 71 -24.84 -11.78 12.75
N GLN A 72 -24.60 -10.49 13.01
CA GLN A 72 -24.42 -9.94 14.36
C GLN A 72 -25.35 -8.78 14.70
N ASP A 73 -25.79 -8.00 13.71
CA ASP A 73 -26.47 -6.73 13.93
C ASP A 73 -27.93 -6.77 13.50
N GLY A 74 -28.79 -6.14 14.32
CA GLY A 74 -30.23 -6.03 14.00
C GLY A 74 -30.53 -4.99 12.92
N VAL A 75 -31.71 -5.08 12.32
CA VAL A 75 -32.22 -4.20 11.27
C VAL A 75 -32.19 -2.71 11.68
N GLU A 76 -32.34 -2.42 12.97
CA GLU A 76 -32.36 -1.06 13.49
C GLU A 76 -31.02 -0.32 13.32
N LYS A 77 -29.89 -1.00 13.55
CA LYS A 77 -28.54 -0.46 13.26
C LYS A 77 -28.39 -0.11 11.78
N LEU A 78 -28.89 -0.98 10.91
CA LEU A 78 -28.83 -0.78 9.46
C LEU A 78 -29.63 0.44 8.99
N LEU A 79 -30.80 0.70 9.57
CA LEU A 79 -31.63 1.85 9.19
C LEU A 79 -30.96 3.20 9.50
N ASN A 80 -30.07 3.22 10.50
CA ASN A 80 -29.30 4.40 10.90
C ASN A 80 -27.90 4.44 10.29
N ALA A 81 -27.55 3.47 9.45
CA ALA A 81 -26.24 3.41 8.81
C ALA A 81 -26.02 4.58 7.83
N PRO A 82 -24.78 5.10 7.71
CA PRO A 82 -24.43 6.11 6.75
C PRO A 82 -24.82 5.73 5.31
N THR A 83 -25.18 6.72 4.49
CA THR A 83 -25.57 6.50 3.10
C THR A 83 -24.54 7.04 2.11
N SER A 84 -23.73 8.00 2.56
CA SER A 84 -22.76 8.70 1.73
C SER A 84 -21.41 8.84 2.42
N PHE A 85 -20.39 9.22 1.64
CA PHE A 85 -19.09 9.59 2.20
C PHE A 85 -19.18 10.80 3.14
N ASP A 86 -20.04 11.76 2.85
CA ASP A 86 -20.19 12.97 3.67
C ASP A 86 -20.69 12.65 5.09
N ASP A 87 -21.46 11.58 5.27
CA ASP A 87 -21.96 11.15 6.59
C ASP A 87 -20.81 10.64 7.50
N ILE A 88 -19.69 10.20 6.91
CA ILE A 88 -18.52 9.68 7.64
C ILE A 88 -17.28 10.55 7.48
N ARG A 89 -17.35 11.64 6.72
CA ARG A 89 -16.22 12.52 6.41
C ARG A 89 -15.58 13.14 7.65
N TYR A 90 -16.34 13.35 8.71
CA TYR A 90 -15.81 13.88 9.97
C TYR A 90 -14.70 13.01 10.60
N LEU A 91 -14.65 11.71 10.25
CA LEU A 91 -13.60 10.79 10.68
C LEU A 91 -12.26 11.06 9.98
N PHE A 92 -12.26 11.86 8.93
CA PHE A 92 -11.12 12.08 8.03
C PHE A 92 -10.92 13.55 7.70
N PRO A 93 -10.41 14.35 8.62
CA PRO A 93 -10.06 15.73 8.30
C PRO A 93 -8.90 15.74 7.30
N LEU A 94 -9.17 16.24 6.10
CA LEU A 94 -8.15 16.44 5.06
C LEU A 94 -7.76 17.91 5.00
N SER A 95 -6.44 18.15 4.98
CA SER A 95 -5.87 19.49 4.77
C SER A 95 -6.08 19.97 3.34
N GLU A 96 -5.94 21.27 3.14
CA GLU A 96 -6.00 21.90 1.81
C GLU A 96 -5.04 21.21 0.82
N GLY A 97 -5.49 21.08 -0.42
CA GLY A 97 -4.75 20.40 -1.48
C GLY A 97 -5.03 18.90 -1.60
N ASN A 98 -5.64 18.28 -0.58
CA ASN A 98 -6.11 16.89 -0.71
C ASN A 98 -7.50 16.85 -1.34
N GLU A 99 -7.67 15.97 -2.32
CA GLU A 99 -8.93 15.70 -3.02
C GLU A 99 -9.20 14.19 -3.02
N ILE A 100 -10.48 13.82 -2.97
CA ILE A 100 -10.90 12.43 -3.13
C ILE A 100 -11.82 12.37 -4.35
N LYS A 101 -11.51 11.50 -5.31
CA LYS A 101 -12.29 11.30 -6.53
C LYS A 101 -12.76 9.87 -6.61
N ILE A 102 -14.00 9.69 -7.10
CA ILE A 102 -14.53 8.36 -7.36
C ILE A 102 -13.81 7.74 -8.56
N GLU A 103 -13.37 6.51 -8.41
CA GLU A 103 -12.71 5.72 -9.46
C GLU A 103 -13.66 4.67 -10.02
N ASP A 104 -14.43 4.03 -9.14
CA ASP A 104 -15.37 2.96 -9.51
C ASP A 104 -16.65 3.13 -8.69
N GLU A 105 -17.79 3.12 -9.37
CA GLU A 105 -19.12 3.29 -8.79
C GLU A 105 -19.98 2.08 -9.15
N GLY A 106 -20.19 1.20 -8.18
CA GLY A 106 -21.01 0.01 -8.33
C GLY A 106 -22.16 -0.04 -7.31
N ASP A 107 -23.06 -0.99 -7.50
CA ASP A 107 -24.23 -1.16 -6.63
C ASP A 107 -23.85 -1.65 -5.22
N THR A 108 -22.82 -2.47 -5.11
CA THR A 108 -22.38 -3.08 -3.85
C THR A 108 -21.06 -2.55 -3.34
N LYS A 109 -20.32 -1.78 -4.15
CA LYS A 109 -18.99 -1.27 -3.83
C LYS A 109 -18.74 0.03 -4.56
N GLU A 110 -18.11 0.98 -3.89
CA GLU A 110 -17.52 2.16 -4.50
C GLU A 110 -16.05 2.26 -4.11
N LYS A 111 -15.21 2.67 -5.05
CA LYS A 111 -13.79 2.93 -4.83
C LYS A 111 -13.46 4.38 -5.13
N TYR A 112 -12.70 4.99 -4.25
CA TYR A 112 -12.24 6.37 -4.36
C TYR A 112 -10.72 6.40 -4.29
N ILE A 113 -10.11 7.32 -5.03
CA ILE A 113 -8.67 7.57 -5.03
C ILE A 113 -8.42 8.96 -4.46
N GLN A 114 -7.41 9.05 -3.62
CA GLN A 114 -6.90 10.32 -3.08
C GLN A 114 -5.91 10.94 -4.06
N TYR A 115 -5.98 12.27 -4.16
CA TYR A 115 -5.03 13.12 -4.86
C TYR A 115 -4.54 14.22 -3.92
N TYR A 116 -3.30 14.64 -4.11
CA TYR A 116 -2.74 15.83 -3.49
C TYR A 116 -2.26 16.78 -4.57
N LYS A 117 -2.88 17.97 -4.64
CA LYS A 117 -2.60 18.99 -5.69
C LYS A 117 -2.58 18.37 -7.12
N GLY A 118 -3.49 17.45 -7.39
CA GLY A 118 -3.63 16.78 -8.69
C GLY A 118 -2.74 15.55 -8.89
N ILE A 119 -1.83 15.24 -7.96
CA ILE A 119 -0.96 14.05 -8.02
C ILE A 119 -1.65 12.92 -7.23
N PRO A 120 -1.78 11.71 -7.80
CA PRO A 120 -2.38 10.59 -7.10
C PRO A 120 -1.53 10.20 -5.88
N VAL A 121 -2.19 9.84 -4.79
CA VAL A 121 -1.56 9.33 -3.58
C VAL A 121 -1.49 7.82 -3.68
N MET A 122 -0.27 7.27 -3.63
CA MET A 122 -0.07 5.82 -3.68
C MET A 122 -0.73 5.18 -2.46
N SER A 123 -1.45 4.09 -2.68
CA SER A 123 -2.28 3.44 -1.65
C SER A 123 -3.38 4.33 -1.06
N GLY A 124 -3.48 5.60 -1.46
CA GLY A 124 -4.53 6.53 -0.98
C GLY A 124 -5.89 6.17 -1.57
N SER A 125 -6.58 5.19 -1.00
CA SER A 125 -7.89 4.75 -1.46
C SER A 125 -8.89 4.60 -0.31
N ILE A 126 -10.17 4.73 -0.67
CA ILE A 126 -11.31 4.42 0.18
C ILE A 126 -12.16 3.43 -0.58
N ILE A 127 -12.50 2.32 0.06
CA ILE A 127 -13.41 1.31 -0.49
C ILE A 127 -14.62 1.22 0.44
N LYS A 128 -15.80 1.49 -0.10
CA LYS A 128 -17.07 1.38 0.64
C LYS A 128 -17.85 0.20 0.10
N TYR A 129 -18.38 -0.61 1.00
CA TYR A 129 -19.27 -1.71 0.71
C TYR A 129 -20.69 -1.36 1.17
N PHE A 130 -21.69 -1.76 0.41
CA PHE A 130 -23.07 -1.40 0.65
C PHE A 130 -23.96 -2.61 0.83
N VAL A 131 -25.01 -2.41 1.63
CA VAL A 131 -26.20 -3.27 1.65
C VAL A 131 -27.41 -2.49 1.13
N THR A 132 -28.23 -3.15 0.33
CA THR A 132 -29.43 -2.55 -0.30
C THR A 132 -30.69 -3.00 0.46
N ILE A 133 -30.89 -2.46 1.67
CA ILE A 133 -32.13 -2.66 2.44
C ILE A 133 -32.68 -1.27 2.71
N GLN A 134 -33.89 -0.95 2.18
CA GLN A 134 -34.51 0.37 2.30
C GLN A 134 -33.60 1.53 1.86
N GLY A 135 -32.89 1.35 0.73
CA GLY A 135 -31.90 2.27 0.19
C GLY A 135 -30.46 1.79 0.40
N LYS A 136 -29.57 2.34 -0.41
CA LYS A 136 -28.13 2.01 -0.34
C LYS A 136 -27.53 2.50 0.97
N ARG A 137 -26.98 1.61 1.79
CA ARG A 137 -26.39 1.89 3.11
C ARG A 137 -24.98 1.36 3.17
N ILE A 138 -24.07 2.12 3.77
CA ILE A 138 -22.69 1.65 4.00
C ILE A 138 -22.74 0.53 5.05
N SER A 139 -22.23 -0.64 4.71
CA SER A 139 -22.05 -1.75 5.66
C SER A 139 -20.67 -1.71 6.32
N GLU A 140 -19.66 -1.43 5.51
CA GLU A 140 -18.28 -1.33 5.94
C GLU A 140 -17.50 -0.42 5.00
N ALA A 141 -16.35 0.10 5.44
CA ALA A 141 -15.44 0.83 4.58
C ALA A 141 -13.98 0.66 5.06
N GLU A 142 -13.09 0.50 4.09
CA GLU A 142 -11.64 0.47 4.27
C GLU A 142 -11.02 1.79 3.87
N PHE A 143 -10.00 2.22 4.61
CA PHE A 143 -9.32 3.49 4.40
C PHE A 143 -7.81 3.31 4.38
N HIS A 144 -7.22 3.62 3.24
CA HIS A 144 -5.78 3.57 3.02
C HIS A 144 -5.18 4.95 2.74
N PHE A 145 -5.93 6.01 3.01
CA PHE A 145 -5.46 7.36 2.78
C PHE A 145 -4.81 7.99 4.01
N PHE A 146 -4.08 9.06 3.79
CA PHE A 146 -3.46 9.88 4.81
C PHE A 146 -3.51 11.35 4.43
N ASP A 147 -3.52 12.22 5.42
CA ASP A 147 -3.54 13.65 5.20
C ASP A 147 -2.15 14.13 4.76
N VAL A 148 -2.01 14.50 3.49
CA VAL A 148 -0.76 15.04 2.94
C VAL A 148 -0.66 16.51 3.32
N LYS A 149 0.46 16.89 3.99
CA LYS A 149 0.72 18.24 4.47
C LYS A 149 2.08 18.73 4.01
N ASP A 150 2.13 20.00 3.63
CA ASP A 150 3.37 20.75 3.38
C ASP A 150 4.35 20.09 2.40
N LEU A 151 3.87 19.13 1.59
CA LEU A 151 4.69 18.48 0.58
C LEU A 151 4.80 19.39 -0.66
N ASP A 152 6.03 19.57 -1.16
CA ASP A 152 6.24 20.21 -2.45
C ASP A 152 5.78 19.26 -3.58
N PRO A 153 4.80 19.67 -4.39
CA PRO A 153 4.32 18.85 -5.50
C PRO A 153 5.19 18.93 -6.76
N ASN A 154 6.23 19.77 -6.77
CA ASN A 154 7.07 19.99 -7.93
C ASN A 154 8.33 19.13 -7.81
N PRO A 155 8.51 18.11 -8.67
CA PRO A 155 9.71 17.28 -8.63
C PRO A 155 10.95 18.05 -9.10
N ASP A 156 12.11 17.83 -8.47
CA ASP A 156 13.40 18.34 -8.95
C ASP A 156 13.93 17.51 -10.12
N LEU A 157 13.58 16.23 -10.17
CA LEU A 157 13.93 15.32 -11.25
C LEU A 157 12.82 15.28 -12.30
N SER A 158 13.20 15.19 -13.56
CA SER A 158 12.26 14.83 -14.62
C SER A 158 11.95 13.31 -14.61
N LYS A 159 10.88 12.92 -15.28
CA LYS A 159 10.57 11.51 -15.54
C LYS A 159 11.73 10.77 -16.22
N ASP A 160 12.44 11.44 -17.13
CA ASP A 160 13.58 10.87 -17.83
C ASP A 160 14.78 10.68 -16.92
N ASP A 161 15.00 11.59 -15.95
CA ASP A 161 16.03 11.45 -14.94
C ASP A 161 15.75 10.25 -14.03
N ALA A 162 14.50 10.06 -13.59
CA ALA A 162 14.10 8.91 -12.79
C ALA A 162 14.33 7.57 -13.51
N LEU A 163 13.98 7.50 -14.81
CA LEU A 163 14.27 6.33 -15.63
C LEU A 163 15.77 6.09 -15.80
N GLN A 164 16.58 7.15 -15.86
CA GLN A 164 18.03 7.02 -15.93
C GLN A 164 18.63 6.58 -14.58
N VAL A 165 18.10 7.06 -13.44
CA VAL A 165 18.48 6.58 -12.10
C VAL A 165 18.26 5.07 -12.00
N PHE A 166 17.10 4.61 -12.44
CA PHE A 166 16.78 3.17 -12.45
C PHE A 166 17.73 2.35 -13.33
N ALA A 167 18.00 2.83 -14.57
CA ALA A 167 18.93 2.20 -15.48
C ALA A 167 20.35 2.09 -14.90
N ASN A 168 20.84 3.17 -14.29
CA ASN A 168 22.16 3.21 -13.65
C ASN A 168 22.26 2.26 -12.47
N TYR A 169 21.24 2.16 -11.66
CA TYR A 169 21.20 1.25 -10.51
C TYR A 169 21.29 -0.21 -10.96
N LEU A 170 20.52 -0.57 -11.99
CA LEU A 170 20.52 -1.91 -12.57
C LEU A 170 21.74 -2.18 -13.44
N LYS A 171 22.55 -1.15 -13.77
CA LYS A 171 23.71 -1.22 -14.67
C LYS A 171 23.36 -1.74 -16.06
N VAL A 172 22.21 -1.34 -16.58
CA VAL A 172 21.72 -1.70 -17.91
C VAL A 172 21.36 -0.45 -18.71
N PRO A 173 21.34 -0.49 -20.04
CA PRO A 173 20.78 0.57 -20.84
C PRO A 173 19.30 0.76 -20.56
N ARG A 174 18.84 2.03 -20.55
CA ARG A 174 17.41 2.35 -20.47
C ARG A 174 16.64 1.68 -21.60
N GLN A 175 15.52 1.02 -21.26
CA GLN A 175 14.62 0.42 -22.24
C GLN A 175 13.47 1.38 -22.58
N THR A 176 12.93 1.25 -23.80
CA THR A 176 11.87 2.14 -24.30
C THR A 176 10.47 1.77 -23.78
N ASP A 177 10.28 0.57 -23.30
CA ASP A 177 9.04 0.03 -22.76
C ASP A 177 8.89 0.26 -21.25
N TRP A 178 9.88 0.82 -20.58
CA TRP A 178 9.77 1.17 -19.18
C TRP A 178 8.78 2.32 -18.98
N THR A 179 7.95 2.16 -17.94
CA THR A 179 6.96 3.16 -17.56
C THR A 179 7.34 3.83 -16.24
N CYS A 180 6.94 5.09 -16.09
CA CYS A 180 7.25 5.88 -14.92
C CYS A 180 6.07 6.79 -14.59
N TYR A 181 5.62 6.77 -13.34
CA TYR A 181 4.49 7.53 -12.84
C TYR A 181 4.89 8.31 -11.60
N LEU A 182 4.32 9.51 -11.44
CA LEU A 182 4.54 10.37 -10.28
C LEU A 182 3.41 10.13 -9.26
N PHE A 183 3.78 9.89 -8.01
CA PHE A 183 2.86 9.68 -6.89
C PHE A 183 3.33 10.44 -5.65
N VAL A 184 2.40 10.67 -4.72
CA VAL A 184 2.72 10.93 -3.32
C VAL A 184 2.66 9.61 -2.56
N ASN A 185 3.67 9.30 -1.76
CA ASN A 185 3.68 8.12 -0.90
C ASN A 185 4.06 8.48 0.54
N GLU A 186 3.66 7.63 1.48
CA GLU A 186 4.04 7.75 2.89
C GLU A 186 4.82 6.50 3.30
N TYR A 187 5.96 6.72 3.92
CA TYR A 187 6.80 5.69 4.51
C TYR A 187 6.72 5.77 6.03
N SER A 188 6.63 4.62 6.69
CA SER A 188 6.58 4.55 8.14
C SER A 188 7.81 3.84 8.69
N LYS A 189 8.43 4.42 9.70
CA LYS A 189 9.58 3.86 10.39
C LYS A 189 9.34 3.87 11.88
N ARG A 190 9.61 2.75 12.55
CA ARG A 190 9.56 2.70 14.00
C ARG A 190 10.86 3.24 14.60
N SER A 191 10.74 4.23 15.49
CA SER A 191 11.84 4.73 16.30
C SER A 191 11.40 4.66 17.76
N ASP A 192 12.09 3.84 18.54
CA ASP A 192 11.73 3.52 19.93
C ASP A 192 10.27 3.02 20.03
N SER A 193 9.40 3.83 20.63
CA SER A 193 7.97 3.52 20.81
C SER A 193 7.05 4.30 19.87
N GLN A 194 7.59 5.05 18.90
CA GLN A 194 6.81 5.90 18.01
C GLN A 194 6.98 5.51 16.55
N ILE A 195 5.90 5.66 15.77
CA ILE A 195 5.97 5.57 14.32
C ILE A 195 6.22 6.96 13.76
N ILE A 196 7.35 7.12 13.09
CA ILE A 196 7.69 8.32 12.31
C ILE A 196 7.19 8.08 10.89
N ARG A 197 6.44 9.03 10.36
CA ARG A 197 5.90 9.01 9.00
C ARG A 197 6.56 10.08 8.17
N ASP A 198 6.99 9.67 6.99
CA ASP A 198 7.71 10.51 6.03
C ASP A 198 6.94 10.52 4.71
N GLN A 199 6.40 11.67 4.35
CA GLN A 199 5.63 11.86 3.11
C GLN A 199 6.55 12.35 2.01
N ARG A 200 6.56 11.64 0.89
CA ARG A 200 7.46 11.93 -0.23
C ARG A 200 6.73 11.97 -1.56
N LEU A 201 7.23 12.82 -2.44
CA LEU A 201 6.95 12.79 -3.85
C LEU A 201 7.88 11.76 -4.49
N ILE A 202 7.33 10.77 -5.18
CA ILE A 202 8.10 9.66 -5.74
C ILE A 202 7.78 9.43 -7.21
N TYR A 203 8.76 8.94 -7.94
CA TYR A 203 8.54 8.25 -9.20
C TYR A 203 8.49 6.75 -8.97
N THR A 204 7.41 6.10 -9.42
CA THR A 204 7.36 4.64 -9.52
C THR A 204 7.70 4.24 -10.93
N VAL A 205 8.79 3.51 -11.09
CA VAL A 205 9.29 3.00 -12.36
C VAL A 205 9.01 1.52 -12.46
N TYR A 206 8.42 1.10 -13.57
CA TYR A 206 8.19 -0.30 -13.91
C TYR A 206 8.99 -0.68 -15.13
N GLY A 207 9.72 -1.78 -15.08
CA GLY A 207 10.52 -2.23 -16.20
C GLY A 207 10.77 -3.73 -16.20
N ARG A 208 10.69 -4.33 -17.40
CA ARG A 208 11.21 -5.68 -17.64
C ARG A 208 12.63 -5.58 -18.14
N LEU A 209 13.46 -6.54 -17.77
CA LEU A 209 14.83 -6.62 -18.21
C LEU A 209 15.00 -7.89 -19.04
N PRO A 210 15.15 -7.76 -20.36
CA PRO A 210 15.42 -8.90 -21.21
C PRO A 210 16.67 -9.67 -20.72
N ASN A 211 16.53 -10.96 -20.51
CA ASN A 211 17.61 -11.86 -20.03
C ASN A 211 18.16 -11.55 -18.64
N PHE A 212 17.44 -10.78 -17.83
CA PHE A 212 17.87 -10.43 -16.48
C PHE A 212 16.92 -11.08 -15.46
N GLY A 213 17.43 -11.97 -14.62
CA GLY A 213 16.60 -12.66 -13.63
C GLY A 213 15.56 -13.62 -14.22
N TYR A 214 15.78 -14.11 -15.47
CA TYR A 214 14.87 -15.07 -16.09
C TYR A 214 14.71 -16.31 -15.22
N ASP A 215 13.50 -16.58 -14.78
CA ASP A 215 13.18 -17.78 -14.03
C ASP A 215 12.91 -18.93 -15.01
N LYS A 216 13.89 -19.87 -15.08
CA LYS A 216 13.78 -21.07 -15.95
C LYS A 216 12.59 -21.96 -15.57
N VAL A 217 12.09 -21.88 -14.33
CA VAL A 217 10.99 -22.70 -13.84
C VAL A 217 9.65 -22.16 -14.36
N TYR A 218 9.50 -20.84 -14.38
CA TYR A 218 8.26 -20.19 -14.80
C TYR A 218 8.28 -19.66 -16.24
N GLU A 219 9.44 -19.70 -16.89
CA GLU A 219 9.64 -19.15 -18.27
C GLU A 219 9.20 -17.70 -18.42
N VAL A 220 9.29 -16.90 -17.35
CA VAL A 220 8.86 -15.49 -17.32
C VAL A 220 9.97 -14.57 -16.84
N GLU A 221 10.02 -13.38 -17.41
CA GLU A 221 10.89 -12.31 -16.97
C GLU A 221 10.23 -11.55 -15.82
N PRO A 222 10.96 -11.24 -14.73
CA PRO A 222 10.40 -10.44 -13.65
C PRO A 222 10.10 -9.03 -14.12
N LEU A 223 8.98 -8.47 -13.61
CA LEU A 223 8.70 -7.06 -13.66
C LEU A 223 9.35 -6.41 -12.45
N TYR A 224 10.31 -5.54 -12.68
CA TYR A 224 10.93 -4.73 -11.64
C TYR A 224 10.09 -3.49 -11.39
N GLU A 225 9.95 -3.15 -10.11
CA GLU A 225 9.30 -1.94 -9.62
C GLU A 225 10.26 -1.22 -8.69
N ALA A 226 10.56 0.05 -9.01
CA ALA A 226 11.37 0.92 -8.17
C ALA A 226 10.59 2.16 -7.76
N GLU A 227 10.69 2.55 -6.49
CA GLU A 227 10.22 3.82 -5.96
C GLU A 227 11.45 4.73 -5.76
N ILE A 228 11.44 5.87 -6.45
CA ILE A 228 12.55 6.83 -6.50
C ILE A 228 12.05 8.17 -5.97
N ASP A 229 12.71 8.71 -4.97
CA ASP A 229 12.43 10.05 -4.44
C ASP A 229 12.58 11.09 -5.57
N ALA A 230 11.53 11.86 -5.83
CA ALA A 230 11.45 12.77 -6.97
C ALA A 230 12.27 14.05 -6.81
N HIS A 231 12.77 14.33 -5.60
CA HIS A 231 13.65 15.47 -5.32
C HIS A 231 15.13 15.04 -5.30
N THR A 232 15.43 13.90 -4.68
CA THR A 232 16.83 13.51 -4.43
C THR A 232 17.37 12.46 -5.41
N GLY A 233 16.49 11.67 -6.05
CA GLY A 233 16.88 10.53 -6.86
C GLY A 233 17.27 9.29 -6.04
N GLU A 234 17.06 9.29 -4.73
CA GLU A 234 17.28 8.13 -3.88
C GLU A 234 16.29 7.02 -4.24
N ILE A 235 16.78 5.79 -4.41
CA ILE A 235 15.90 4.63 -4.57
C ILE A 235 15.48 4.17 -3.19
N LEU A 236 14.19 4.32 -2.89
CA LEU A 236 13.60 4.01 -1.60
C LEU A 236 13.16 2.55 -1.49
N ARG A 237 12.76 1.97 -2.62
CA ARG A 237 12.32 0.58 -2.72
C ARG A 237 12.64 0.02 -4.09
N LEU A 238 13.04 -1.24 -4.14
CA LEU A 238 13.19 -2.01 -5.38
C LEU A 238 12.73 -3.44 -5.14
N THR A 239 11.75 -3.87 -5.90
CA THR A 239 11.18 -5.22 -5.86
C THR A 239 11.07 -5.81 -7.26
N ALA A 240 10.87 -7.11 -7.34
CA ALA A 240 10.50 -7.79 -8.57
C ALA A 240 9.30 -8.69 -8.33
N SER A 241 8.41 -8.75 -9.30
CA SER A 241 7.26 -9.65 -9.29
C SER A 241 7.25 -10.49 -10.57
N TYR A 242 6.90 -11.77 -10.43
CA TYR A 242 6.66 -12.65 -11.57
C TYR A 242 5.17 -12.60 -11.88
N ILE A 243 4.80 -12.02 -13.03
CA ILE A 243 3.42 -11.99 -13.50
C ILE A 243 3.21 -13.26 -14.30
N MET A 244 2.47 -14.19 -13.73
CA MET A 244 2.02 -15.42 -14.40
C MET A 244 0.78 -15.14 -15.26
#